data_86c4e7937660fc0aa3b2a2955df6bde7
#
_entry.id   86c4e7937660fc0aa3b2a2955df6bde7
#
_cell.length_a   1.000
_cell.length_b   1.000
_cell.length_c   1.000
_cell.angle_alpha   90.00
_cell.angle_beta   90.00
_cell.angle_gamma   90.00
#
_symmetry.space_group_name_H-M   'P 1'
#
loop_
_entity.id
_entity.type
_entity.pdbx_description
1 polymer ?
#
loop_
_entity_poly.entity_id
_entity_poly.type
_entity_poly.pdbx_seq_one_letter_code
_entity_poly.pdbx_strand_id
1 'polypeptide(L)'
;VLNLAGLRHWIEAYPPNNLAREVLFDDFAALNQALDDMYGPRGGRGLAIRAARAAFAIARDDFSAVAGVAGAAFKLLPLGTRLKIGLPGMARVFTQFSDQTSWVREEEDRFVYVIERCPVCWGRKADRPICHAAVGLLREGIIWATGREYRVEEFECVARGDATCRFAIYKEPAEP
;
A
#
# COMPACT_ATOMS: atom_id res chain seq x y z
N VAL A 1 9.67 -18.09 -1.76
CA VAL A 1 9.48 -16.72 -2.29
C VAL A 1 10.81 -16.00 -2.42
N LEU A 2 11.58 -15.77 -1.32
CA LEU A 2 12.84 -15.01 -1.36
C LEU A 2 13.86 -15.59 -2.36
N ASN A 3 14.04 -16.92 -2.42
CA ASN A 3 14.93 -17.55 -3.41
C ASN A 3 14.48 -17.27 -4.86
N LEU A 4 13.18 -17.33 -5.12
CA LEU A 4 12.63 -17.03 -6.46
C LEU A 4 12.76 -15.56 -6.83
N ALA A 5 12.67 -14.67 -5.85
CA ALA A 5 12.88 -13.23 -6.02
C ALA A 5 14.36 -12.81 -6.18
N GLY A 6 15.32 -13.76 -6.08
CA GLY A 6 16.75 -13.43 -6.07
C GLY A 6 17.27 -12.84 -4.75
N LEU A 7 16.44 -12.85 -3.70
CA LEU A 7 16.69 -12.24 -2.39
C LEU A 7 17.12 -13.27 -1.33
N ARG A 8 17.89 -14.29 -1.73
CA ARG A 8 18.29 -15.38 -0.83
C ARG A 8 19.05 -14.87 0.41
N HIS A 9 19.84 -13.83 0.25
CA HIS A 9 20.59 -13.21 1.35
C HIS A 9 19.68 -12.68 2.47
N TRP A 10 18.42 -12.35 2.18
CA TRP A 10 17.46 -11.93 3.21
C TRP A 10 16.94 -13.09 4.07
N ILE A 11 17.22 -14.36 3.72
CA ILE A 11 16.83 -15.51 4.55
C ILE A 11 17.66 -15.52 5.84
N GLU A 12 18.94 -15.13 5.74
CA GLU A 12 19.89 -15.13 6.86
C GLU A 12 19.96 -13.76 7.56
N ALA A 13 19.72 -12.67 6.81
CA ALA A 13 19.79 -11.30 7.32
C ALA A 13 18.69 -10.45 6.69
N TYR A 14 17.55 -10.33 7.35
CA TYR A 14 16.48 -9.42 6.91
C TYR A 14 16.95 -7.96 6.95
N PRO A 15 16.43 -7.11 6.04
CA PRO A 15 16.64 -5.67 6.15
C PRO A 15 16.23 -5.16 7.53
N PRO A 16 16.97 -4.19 8.10
CA PRO A 16 16.65 -3.65 9.42
C PRO A 16 15.24 -3.04 9.45
N ASN A 17 14.54 -3.22 10.57
CA ASN A 17 13.23 -2.60 10.77
C ASN A 17 13.42 -1.13 11.18
N ASN A 18 13.63 -0.28 10.19
CA ASN A 18 13.81 1.16 10.35
C ASN A 18 13.16 1.91 9.19
N LEU A 19 13.23 3.24 9.20
CA LEU A 19 12.70 4.10 8.12
C LEU A 19 13.77 4.51 7.10
N ALA A 20 14.96 3.86 7.09
CA ALA A 20 16.00 4.12 6.11
C ALA A 20 15.60 3.54 4.74
N ARG A 21 16.09 4.18 3.67
CA ARG A 21 15.80 3.78 2.29
C ARG A 21 16.79 2.69 1.83
N GLU A 22 16.73 1.52 2.46
CA GLU A 22 17.69 0.43 2.23
C GLU A 22 17.14 -0.66 1.30
N VAL A 23 15.81 -0.73 1.12
CA VAL A 23 15.16 -1.69 0.23
C VAL A 23 14.90 -1.05 -1.12
N LEU A 24 15.47 -1.62 -2.17
CA LEU A 24 15.28 -1.13 -3.53
C LEU A 24 13.88 -1.47 -4.06
N PHE A 25 13.36 -0.63 -4.96
CA PHE A 25 12.09 -0.90 -5.64
C PHE A 25 12.15 -2.19 -6.47
N ASP A 26 13.30 -2.49 -7.08
CA ASP A 26 13.53 -3.74 -7.81
C ASP A 26 13.36 -4.96 -6.91
N ASP A 27 13.90 -4.93 -5.69
CA ASP A 27 13.78 -6.02 -4.73
C ASP A 27 12.33 -6.23 -4.28
N PHE A 28 11.63 -5.12 -4.00
CA PHE A 28 10.23 -5.19 -3.58
C PHE A 28 9.31 -5.66 -4.73
N ALA A 29 9.57 -5.21 -5.95
CA ALA A 29 8.85 -5.68 -7.14
C ALA A 29 9.12 -7.17 -7.42
N ALA A 30 10.38 -7.62 -7.31
CA ALA A 30 10.77 -9.02 -7.47
C ALA A 30 10.09 -9.92 -6.42
N LEU A 31 9.96 -9.45 -5.18
CA LEU A 31 9.22 -10.16 -4.13
C LEU A 31 7.74 -10.36 -4.49
N ASN A 32 7.09 -9.30 -4.99
CA ASN A 32 5.70 -9.37 -5.45
C ASN A 32 5.53 -10.25 -6.68
N GLN A 33 6.49 -10.21 -7.63
CA GLN A 33 6.50 -11.11 -8.79
C GLN A 33 6.63 -12.57 -8.36
N ALA A 34 7.54 -12.88 -7.43
CA ALA A 34 7.74 -14.22 -6.92
C ALA A 34 6.51 -14.81 -6.23
N LEU A 35 5.65 -13.98 -5.62
CA LEU A 35 4.36 -14.42 -5.10
C LEU A 35 3.41 -14.86 -6.22
N ASP A 36 3.35 -14.10 -7.32
CA ASP A 36 2.52 -14.45 -8.47
C ASP A 36 3.04 -15.71 -9.18
N ASP A 37 4.35 -15.84 -9.34
CA ASP A 37 4.99 -16.98 -10.00
C ASP A 37 4.81 -18.28 -9.20
N MET A 38 4.89 -18.21 -7.86
CA MET A 38 4.80 -19.39 -6.99
C MET A 38 3.36 -19.86 -6.75
N TYR A 39 2.42 -18.92 -6.60
CA TYR A 39 1.05 -19.23 -6.16
C TYR A 39 0.00 -18.91 -7.23
N GLY A 40 0.43 -18.50 -8.41
CA GLY A 40 -0.44 -18.04 -9.48
C GLY A 40 -1.11 -16.70 -9.18
N PRO A 41 -1.72 -16.06 -10.19
CA PRO A 41 -2.23 -14.68 -10.06
C PRO A 41 -3.29 -14.49 -8.97
N ARG A 42 -4.12 -15.51 -8.68
CA ARG A 42 -5.14 -15.43 -7.63
C ARG A 42 -4.53 -15.63 -6.24
N GLY A 43 -3.66 -16.62 -6.10
CA GLY A 43 -2.97 -16.93 -4.84
C GLY A 43 -1.99 -15.83 -4.45
N GLY A 44 -1.16 -15.38 -5.38
CA GLY A 44 -0.22 -14.27 -5.20
C GLY A 44 -0.92 -12.98 -4.77
N ARG A 45 -2.04 -12.62 -5.45
CA ARG A 45 -2.88 -11.49 -5.03
C ARG A 45 -3.33 -11.60 -3.58
N GLY A 46 -3.88 -12.75 -3.19
CA GLY A 46 -4.38 -12.95 -1.83
C GLY A 46 -3.27 -12.86 -0.78
N LEU A 47 -2.10 -13.42 -1.09
CA LEU A 47 -0.93 -13.38 -0.22
C LEU A 47 -0.34 -11.97 -0.11
N ALA A 48 -0.19 -11.24 -1.23
CA ALA A 48 0.31 -9.87 -1.24
C ALA A 48 -0.57 -8.92 -0.40
N ILE A 49 -1.90 -9.03 -0.55
CA ILE A 49 -2.84 -8.23 0.25
C ILE A 49 -2.68 -8.55 1.74
N ARG A 50 -2.67 -9.83 2.14
CA ARG A 50 -2.55 -10.24 3.55
C ARG A 50 -1.20 -9.85 4.15
N ALA A 51 -0.11 -10.05 3.42
CA ALA A 51 1.23 -9.67 3.87
C ALA A 51 1.33 -8.16 4.10
N ALA A 52 0.80 -7.37 3.18
CA ALA A 52 0.80 -5.92 3.29
C ALA A 52 -0.10 -5.41 4.45
N ARG A 53 -1.25 -6.03 4.70
CA ARG A 53 -2.08 -5.75 5.88
C ARG A 53 -1.32 -6.05 7.18
N ALA A 54 -0.66 -7.21 7.25
CA ALA A 54 0.15 -7.57 8.41
C ALA A 54 1.32 -6.61 8.63
N ALA A 55 2.02 -6.22 7.57
CA ALA A 55 3.11 -5.25 7.64
C ALA A 55 2.63 -3.89 8.17
N PHE A 56 1.48 -3.39 7.71
CA PHE A 56 0.90 -2.16 8.24
C PHE A 56 0.55 -2.29 9.73
N ALA A 57 -0.04 -3.40 10.15
CA ALA A 57 -0.41 -3.63 11.54
C ALA A 57 0.81 -3.62 12.50
N ILE A 58 1.97 -4.12 12.03
CA ILE A 58 3.23 -4.10 12.77
C ILE A 58 3.80 -2.67 12.85
N ALA A 59 3.79 -1.94 11.74
CA ALA A 59 4.41 -0.62 11.62
C ALA A 59 3.49 0.56 12.02
N ARG A 60 2.22 0.30 12.35
CA ARG A 60 1.19 1.34 12.49
C ARG A 60 1.53 2.41 13.55
N ASP A 61 2.18 2.03 14.64
CA ASP A 61 2.45 2.95 15.74
C ASP A 61 3.52 3.96 15.31
N ASP A 62 4.56 3.50 14.63
CA ASP A 62 5.60 4.36 14.04
C ASP A 62 5.01 5.23 12.92
N PHE A 63 4.22 4.65 12.03
CA PHE A 63 3.53 5.38 10.95
C PHE A 63 2.56 6.43 11.46
N SER A 64 1.80 6.13 12.50
CA SER A 64 0.80 7.06 13.03
C SER A 64 1.43 8.30 13.65
N ALA A 65 2.55 8.13 14.33
CA ALA A 65 3.32 9.24 14.90
C ALA A 65 3.84 10.16 13.80
N VAL A 66 4.45 9.61 12.74
CA VAL A 66 5.00 10.37 11.62
C VAL A 66 3.89 11.05 10.79
N ALA A 67 2.77 10.36 10.56
CA ALA A 67 1.65 10.93 9.81
C ALA A 67 0.89 12.04 10.56
N GLY A 68 1.19 12.26 11.84
CA GLY A 68 0.49 13.27 12.67
C GLY A 68 -0.96 12.89 12.98
N VAL A 69 -1.34 11.61 12.83
CA VAL A 69 -2.69 11.09 13.11
C VAL A 69 -2.73 10.23 14.37
N ALA A 70 -1.63 10.19 15.12
CA ALA A 70 -1.56 9.54 16.42
C ALA A 70 -2.38 10.32 17.46
N GLY A 71 -3.21 9.60 18.19
CA GLY A 71 -3.90 10.15 19.36
C GLY A 71 -5.41 9.98 19.35
N ALA A 72 -5.99 10.14 20.54
CA ALA A 72 -7.42 9.96 20.77
C ALA A 72 -8.27 11.00 20.01
N ALA A 73 -7.77 12.21 19.85
CA ALA A 73 -8.48 13.29 19.16
C ALA A 73 -8.81 12.94 17.69
N PHE A 74 -7.90 12.29 16.99
CA PHE A 74 -8.14 11.83 15.60
C PHE A 74 -9.30 10.83 15.54
N LYS A 75 -9.41 9.93 16.52
CA LYS A 75 -10.48 8.92 16.58
C LYS A 75 -11.85 9.49 16.94
N LEU A 76 -11.91 10.72 17.42
CA LEU A 76 -13.18 11.41 17.72
C LEU A 76 -13.76 12.13 16.49
N LEU A 77 -12.99 12.30 15.43
CA LEU A 77 -13.43 12.95 14.20
C LEU A 77 -14.48 12.09 13.45
N PRO A 78 -15.39 12.70 12.67
CA PRO A 78 -16.26 11.97 11.76
C PRO A 78 -15.47 11.10 10.76
N LEU A 79 -16.02 9.97 10.35
CA LEU A 79 -15.33 9.00 9.49
C LEU A 79 -14.78 9.63 8.20
N GLY A 80 -15.59 10.44 7.51
CA GLY A 80 -15.16 11.14 6.31
C GLY A 80 -13.98 12.09 6.55
N THR A 81 -13.95 12.77 7.70
CA THR A 81 -12.85 13.65 8.09
C THR A 81 -11.58 12.83 8.38
N ARG A 82 -11.70 11.65 8.98
CA ARG A 82 -10.55 10.77 9.20
C ARG A 82 -9.93 10.31 7.88
N LEU A 83 -10.74 9.99 6.86
CA LEU A 83 -10.25 9.67 5.53
C LEU A 83 -9.57 10.87 4.86
N LYS A 84 -10.16 12.06 4.94
CA LYS A 84 -9.60 13.31 4.39
C LYS A 84 -8.23 13.67 4.98
N ILE A 85 -7.96 13.31 6.21
CA ILE A 85 -6.69 13.55 6.90
C ILE A 85 -5.75 12.35 6.74
N GLY A 86 -6.27 11.15 6.96
CA GLY A 86 -5.46 9.92 7.02
C GLY A 86 -4.86 9.52 5.69
N LEU A 87 -5.62 9.60 4.59
CA LEU A 87 -5.11 9.21 3.28
C LEU A 87 -3.98 10.13 2.78
N PRO A 88 -4.10 11.49 2.83
CA PRO A 88 -2.98 12.37 2.52
C PRO A 88 -1.81 12.22 3.50
N GLY A 89 -2.09 11.95 4.77
CA GLY A 89 -1.06 11.63 5.78
C GLY A 89 -0.24 10.42 5.38
N MET A 90 -0.90 9.33 5.00
CA MET A 90 -0.25 8.11 4.50
C MET A 90 0.58 8.39 3.23
N ALA A 91 0.04 9.12 2.26
CA ALA A 91 0.76 9.48 1.04
C ALA A 91 2.04 10.28 1.36
N ARG A 92 1.98 11.20 2.31
CA ARG A 92 3.13 11.99 2.78
C ARG A 92 4.20 11.11 3.41
N VAL A 93 3.82 10.16 4.27
CA VAL A 93 4.77 9.23 4.90
C VAL A 93 5.54 8.45 3.84
N PHE A 94 4.84 7.82 2.89
CA PHE A 94 5.51 7.07 1.83
C PHE A 94 6.42 7.96 0.96
N THR A 95 5.99 9.17 0.61
CA THR A 95 6.82 10.12 -0.15
C THR A 95 8.05 10.57 0.63
N GLN A 96 7.95 10.73 1.94
CA GLN A 96 9.05 11.17 2.79
C GLN A 96 10.09 10.08 3.05
N PHE A 97 9.66 8.84 3.30
CA PHE A 97 10.52 7.75 3.74
C PHE A 97 10.86 6.72 2.65
N SER A 98 10.42 6.93 1.43
CA SER A 98 10.80 6.11 0.27
C SER A 98 11.01 6.98 -0.97
N ASP A 99 11.39 6.36 -2.07
CA ASP A 99 11.44 7.01 -3.38
C ASP A 99 10.08 7.04 -4.10
N GLN A 100 9.03 6.56 -3.44
CA GLN A 100 7.66 6.64 -3.92
C GLN A 100 7.16 8.08 -3.88
N THR A 101 6.53 8.53 -4.96
CA THR A 101 5.79 9.80 -4.98
C THR A 101 4.31 9.50 -4.92
N SER A 102 3.64 9.98 -3.88
CA SER A 102 2.22 9.70 -3.66
C SER A 102 1.44 10.93 -3.25
N TRP A 103 0.20 11.00 -3.70
CA TRP A 103 -0.75 12.04 -3.33
C TRP A 103 -2.19 11.55 -3.43
N VAL A 104 -3.14 12.34 -2.92
CA VAL A 104 -4.55 11.98 -2.87
C VAL A 104 -5.39 13.11 -3.44
N ARG A 105 -6.37 12.74 -4.27
CA ARG A 105 -7.42 13.64 -4.77
C ARG A 105 -8.78 13.17 -4.23
N GLU A 106 -9.58 14.11 -3.74
CA GLU A 106 -10.98 13.84 -3.40
C GLU A 106 -11.86 14.06 -4.63
N GLU A 107 -12.74 13.09 -4.89
CA GLU A 107 -13.82 13.14 -5.90
C GLU A 107 -15.17 13.06 -5.17
N GLU A 108 -16.26 13.13 -5.90
CA GLU A 108 -17.61 13.16 -5.31
C GLU A 108 -17.91 11.89 -4.49
N ASP A 109 -17.68 10.71 -5.07
CA ASP A 109 -18.02 9.40 -4.51
C ASP A 109 -16.83 8.64 -3.89
N ARG A 110 -15.59 9.13 -4.10
CA ARG A 110 -14.37 8.43 -3.73
C ARG A 110 -13.20 9.36 -3.48
N PHE A 111 -12.16 8.81 -2.86
CA PHE A 111 -10.80 9.34 -2.92
C PHE A 111 -10.01 8.57 -3.97
N VAL A 112 -9.15 9.26 -4.70
CA VAL A 112 -8.18 8.65 -5.62
C VAL A 112 -6.79 8.80 -4.99
N TYR A 113 -6.22 7.68 -4.57
CA TYR A 113 -4.84 7.62 -4.11
C TYR A 113 -3.94 7.33 -5.32
N VAL A 114 -2.96 8.17 -5.57
CA VAL A 114 -2.07 8.11 -6.73
C VAL A 114 -0.65 7.78 -6.29
N ILE A 115 -0.02 6.86 -7.01
CA ILE A 115 1.40 6.53 -6.87
C ILE A 115 2.08 6.70 -8.22
N GLU A 116 2.93 7.71 -8.35
CA GLU A 116 3.66 7.99 -9.61
C GLU A 116 4.83 7.03 -9.80
N ARG A 117 5.56 6.73 -8.73
CA ARG A 117 6.66 5.75 -8.69
C ARG A 117 6.28 4.61 -7.77
N CYS A 118 5.68 3.56 -8.33
CA CYS A 118 5.12 2.47 -7.55
C CYS A 118 6.13 1.33 -7.36
N PRO A 119 6.56 1.03 -6.11
CA PRO A 119 7.53 -0.03 -5.85
C PRO A 119 6.96 -1.43 -6.09
N VAL A 120 5.62 -1.61 -6.03
CA VAL A 120 4.99 -2.93 -6.20
C VAL A 120 5.10 -3.45 -7.63
N CYS A 121 4.96 -2.55 -8.61
CA CYS A 121 5.00 -2.90 -10.02
C CYS A 121 6.23 -2.35 -10.76
N TRP A 122 7.25 -1.91 -10.03
CA TRP A 122 8.48 -1.36 -10.61
C TRP A 122 9.13 -2.34 -11.59
N GLY A 123 9.36 -1.91 -12.84
CA GLY A 123 9.95 -2.74 -13.88
C GLY A 123 9.10 -3.92 -14.38
N ARG A 124 7.93 -4.17 -13.79
CA ARG A 124 7.02 -5.27 -14.17
C ARG A 124 6.13 -4.87 -15.34
N LYS A 125 5.66 -5.88 -16.10
CA LYS A 125 4.65 -5.73 -17.17
C LYS A 125 3.50 -6.67 -16.93
N ALA A 126 2.27 -6.20 -17.12
CA ALA A 126 1.05 -6.97 -16.93
C ALA A 126 -0.08 -6.45 -17.84
N ASP A 127 -1.08 -7.29 -18.09
CA ASP A 127 -2.32 -6.96 -18.82
C ASP A 127 -3.42 -6.33 -17.94
N ARG A 128 -3.17 -6.29 -16.63
CA ARG A 128 -4.11 -5.82 -15.59
C ARG A 128 -3.37 -5.16 -14.44
N PRO A 129 -4.08 -4.43 -13.55
CA PRO A 129 -3.53 -3.92 -12.30
C PRO A 129 -2.99 -5.04 -11.40
N ILE A 130 -1.78 -4.85 -10.85
CA ILE A 130 -1.05 -5.85 -10.04
C ILE A 130 -0.50 -5.33 -8.72
N CYS A 131 -0.82 -4.09 -8.32
CA CYS A 131 -0.28 -3.51 -7.10
C CYS A 131 -1.04 -3.95 -5.84
N HIS A 132 -1.21 -5.27 -5.69
CA HIS A 132 -2.03 -5.87 -4.65
C HIS A 132 -1.52 -5.59 -3.23
N ALA A 133 -0.20 -5.48 -3.03
CA ALA A 133 0.38 -5.06 -1.75
C ALA A 133 -0.05 -3.62 -1.38
N ALA A 134 -0.10 -2.69 -2.33
CA ALA A 134 -0.59 -1.34 -2.10
C ALA A 134 -2.08 -1.35 -1.71
N VAL A 135 -2.90 -2.17 -2.36
CA VAL A 135 -4.32 -2.37 -1.96
C VAL A 135 -4.41 -2.86 -0.52
N GLY A 136 -3.56 -3.81 -0.12
CA GLY A 136 -3.52 -4.34 1.25
C GLY A 136 -3.17 -3.28 2.29
N LEU A 137 -2.12 -2.49 2.02
CA LEU A 137 -1.70 -1.38 2.88
C LEU A 137 -2.79 -0.32 3.02
N LEU A 138 -3.42 0.10 1.92
CA LEU A 138 -4.50 1.08 1.93
C LEU A 138 -5.70 0.58 2.74
N ARG A 139 -6.13 -0.68 2.54
CA ARG A 139 -7.23 -1.28 3.30
C ARG A 139 -6.96 -1.27 4.80
N GLU A 140 -5.80 -1.74 5.22
CA GLU A 140 -5.48 -1.80 6.65
C GLU A 140 -5.34 -0.42 7.28
N GLY A 141 -4.71 0.55 6.57
CA GLY A 141 -4.63 1.93 7.01
C GLY A 141 -6.00 2.58 7.18
N ILE A 142 -6.94 2.28 6.29
CA ILE A 142 -8.31 2.78 6.36
C ILE A 142 -9.05 2.13 7.56
N ILE A 143 -8.93 0.82 7.75
CA ILE A 143 -9.51 0.12 8.91
C ILE A 143 -8.96 0.71 10.21
N TRP A 144 -7.65 0.92 10.29
CA TRP A 144 -7.03 1.53 11.45
C TRP A 144 -7.57 2.95 11.72
N ALA A 145 -7.73 3.76 10.67
CA ALA A 145 -8.21 5.14 10.79
C ALA A 145 -9.69 5.22 11.15
N THR A 146 -10.52 4.33 10.62
CA THR A 146 -11.99 4.44 10.66
C THR A 146 -12.67 3.37 11.53
N GLY A 147 -12.03 2.22 11.73
CA GLY A 147 -12.61 1.02 12.33
C GLY A 147 -13.55 0.25 11.39
N ARG A 148 -13.56 0.60 10.08
CA ARG A 148 -14.47 0.00 9.09
C ARG A 148 -13.72 -0.38 7.82
N GLU A 149 -14.21 -1.39 7.12
CA GLU A 149 -13.73 -1.74 5.78
C GLU A 149 -14.35 -0.80 4.74
N TYR A 150 -13.55 -0.49 3.72
CA TYR A 150 -13.96 0.29 2.57
C TYR A 150 -13.53 -0.45 1.30
N ARG A 151 -14.27 -0.27 0.23
CA ARG A 151 -13.89 -0.79 -1.08
C ARG A 151 -12.69 -0.02 -1.59
N VAL A 152 -11.60 -0.76 -1.88
CA VAL A 152 -10.35 -0.23 -2.45
C VAL A 152 -10.04 -1.03 -3.70
N GLU A 153 -9.90 -0.36 -4.83
CA GLU A 153 -9.64 -0.96 -6.14
C GLU A 153 -8.55 -0.20 -6.88
N GLU A 154 -7.56 -0.90 -7.40
CA GLU A 154 -6.63 -0.36 -8.37
C GLU A 154 -7.29 -0.39 -9.75
N PHE A 155 -7.37 0.77 -10.43
CA PHE A 155 -7.99 0.89 -11.74
C PHE A 155 -7.03 1.37 -12.84
N GLU A 156 -5.88 1.97 -12.49
CA GLU A 156 -4.75 2.25 -13.37
C GLU A 156 -3.47 1.71 -12.76
N CYS A 157 -2.57 1.17 -13.59
CA CYS A 157 -1.31 0.56 -13.14
C CYS A 157 -0.20 0.79 -14.17
N VAL A 158 0.96 1.28 -13.72
CA VAL A 158 2.13 1.51 -14.57
C VAL A 158 2.57 0.22 -15.29
N ALA A 159 2.46 -0.94 -14.65
CA ALA A 159 2.77 -2.23 -15.28
C ALA A 159 1.88 -2.55 -16.49
N ARG A 160 0.67 -1.98 -16.55
CA ARG A 160 -0.26 -2.10 -17.68
C ARG A 160 0.01 -1.07 -18.79
N GLY A 161 0.86 -0.09 -18.53
CA GLY A 161 1.16 1.01 -19.45
C GLY A 161 0.47 2.33 -19.10
N ASP A 162 -0.25 2.41 -17.98
CA ASP A 162 -0.82 3.66 -17.50
C ASP A 162 0.29 4.59 -16.97
N ALA A 163 0.04 5.89 -16.94
CA ALA A 163 1.02 6.88 -16.50
C ALA A 163 1.35 6.78 -14.98
N THR A 164 0.38 6.36 -14.18
CA THR A 164 0.50 6.24 -12.72
C THR A 164 -0.29 5.03 -12.23
N CYS A 165 -0.01 4.56 -11.01
CA CYS A 165 -0.91 3.63 -10.32
C CYS A 165 -1.97 4.41 -9.56
N ARG A 166 -3.26 4.11 -9.79
CA ARG A 166 -4.38 4.80 -9.15
C ARG A 166 -5.31 3.83 -8.46
N PHE A 167 -5.68 4.20 -7.25
CA PHE A 167 -6.54 3.41 -6.37
C PHE A 167 -7.78 4.22 -6.01
N ALA A 168 -8.95 3.70 -6.34
CA ALA A 168 -10.23 4.24 -5.91
C ALA A 168 -10.53 3.73 -4.48
N ILE A 169 -10.83 4.64 -3.58
CA ILE A 169 -11.27 4.38 -2.21
C ILE A 169 -12.66 5.00 -2.10
N TYR A 170 -13.70 4.18 -2.17
CA TYR A 170 -15.08 4.64 -2.14
C TYR A 170 -15.41 5.21 -0.77
N LYS A 171 -16.25 6.26 -0.70
CA LYS A 171 -16.57 6.97 0.54
C LYS A 171 -17.55 6.22 1.43
N GLU A 172 -18.30 5.28 0.86
CA GLU A 172 -19.22 4.42 1.60
C GLU A 172 -18.46 3.21 2.16
N PRO A 173 -18.61 2.91 3.46
CA PRO A 173 -18.07 1.67 4.02
C PRO A 173 -18.63 0.45 3.27
N ALA A 174 -17.82 -0.60 3.16
CA ALA A 174 -18.31 -1.88 2.67
C ALA A 174 -19.41 -2.40 3.61
N GLU A 175 -20.45 -2.99 3.02
CA GLU A 175 -21.44 -3.70 3.81
C GLU A 175 -20.79 -4.87 4.57
N PRO A 176 -21.22 -5.14 5.81
CA PRO A 176 -20.67 -6.19 6.65
C PRO A 176 -20.90 -7.60 6.09
#